data_09695785c2d19c67cc67b2c938472ab8
#
_entry.id   09695785c2d19c67cc67b2c938472ab8
#
_cell.length_a   1.000
_cell.length_b   1.000
_cell.length_c   1.000
_cell.angle_alpha   90.00
_cell.angle_beta   90.00
_cell.angle_gamma   90.00
#
_symmetry.space_group_name_H-M   'P 1'
#
loop_
_entity.id
_entity.type
_entity.pdbx_description
1 polymer ?
#
loop_
_entity_poly.entity_id
_entity_poly.type
_entity_poly.pdbx_seq_one_letter_code
_entity_poly.pdbx_strand_id
1 'polypeptide(L)'
;MSVFQSILQMFPDARQSDHMRSEDYPHYTWYRDADSDQFIGFSKSSLSNREKDLLSLILTPSAEPPSGPAGEWLRFLSEENAKCPYDQGKVFRMVQYISDTPFQTEGEHALHYVFSNEAIVVQTDEYSGFVIEPQTEDTLALEEMASAAQAIENDLEMKVTFFAGSFHSAGANIKTMLEMERAWFERHIPFESKRSVLSLFDVMPINLMNRFSEFEKDTLFAAIFELFDTERDLPKIIQSFVENLSNVSSTAKLLYMHRNSLQYRLDKFSEKAGIDIKTFNGGLIAYFACLEWNQRISKNEDWSL
;
A
#
# COMPACT_ATOMS: atom_id res chain seq x y z
N MET A 1 -34.31 -5.16 -0.82
CA MET A 1 -33.94 -4.29 0.33
C MET A 1 -32.63 -4.86 0.83
N SER A 2 -31.58 -4.06 0.92
CA SER A 2 -30.28 -4.54 1.41
C SER A 2 -30.39 -4.90 2.90
N VAL A 3 -29.52 -5.81 3.38
CA VAL A 3 -29.43 -6.15 4.81
C VAL A 3 -29.26 -4.89 5.66
N PHE A 4 -28.44 -3.97 5.18
CA PHE A 4 -28.18 -2.68 5.76
C PHE A 4 -29.45 -1.83 6.00
N GLN A 5 -30.31 -1.70 4.98
CA GLN A 5 -31.59 -1.00 5.11
C GLN A 5 -32.57 -1.67 6.07
N SER A 6 -32.54 -3.02 6.13
CA SER A 6 -33.36 -3.76 7.08
C SER A 6 -32.90 -3.52 8.52
N ILE A 7 -31.61 -3.43 8.78
CA ILE A 7 -31.05 -3.11 10.09
C ILE A 7 -31.47 -1.70 10.54
N LEU A 8 -31.36 -0.69 9.65
CA LEU A 8 -31.81 0.68 9.95
C LEU A 8 -33.29 0.76 10.31
N GLN A 9 -34.13 -0.05 9.67
CA GLN A 9 -35.56 -0.13 10.03
C GLN A 9 -35.82 -0.76 11.38
N MET A 10 -34.99 -1.75 11.79
CA MET A 10 -35.11 -2.41 13.10
C MET A 10 -34.60 -1.53 14.25
N PHE A 11 -33.70 -0.62 13.97
CA PHE A 11 -33.10 0.31 14.93
C PHE A 11 -33.28 1.75 14.50
N PRO A 12 -34.44 2.37 14.74
CA PRO A 12 -34.76 3.74 14.29
C PRO A 12 -33.81 4.81 14.83
N ASP A 13 -33.15 4.57 15.97
CA ASP A 13 -32.17 5.47 16.59
C ASP A 13 -30.74 5.26 16.07
N ALA A 14 -30.54 4.31 15.16
CA ALA A 14 -29.24 4.11 14.56
C ALA A 14 -28.89 5.23 13.58
N ARG A 15 -27.63 5.64 13.62
CA ARG A 15 -27.11 6.70 12.71
C ARG A 15 -26.40 6.05 11.53
N GLN A 16 -26.75 6.49 10.34
CA GLN A 16 -26.00 6.16 9.12
C GLN A 16 -25.02 7.28 8.83
N SER A 17 -23.80 6.93 8.42
CA SER A 17 -22.78 7.89 8.00
C SER A 17 -21.86 7.27 6.96
N ASP A 18 -21.42 8.07 6.01
CA ASP A 18 -20.36 7.69 5.07
C ASP A 18 -18.97 7.80 5.73
N HIS A 19 -18.88 8.54 6.83
CA HIS A 19 -17.65 8.72 7.60
C HIS A 19 -17.97 8.76 9.09
N MET A 20 -17.14 8.10 9.90
CA MET A 20 -17.25 8.16 11.34
C MET A 20 -16.70 9.49 11.87
N ARG A 21 -17.52 10.24 12.60
CA ARG A 21 -17.11 11.48 13.26
C ARG A 21 -16.61 11.17 14.67
N SER A 22 -15.46 11.72 15.03
CA SER A 22 -14.84 11.50 16.35
C SER A 22 -15.74 11.90 17.54
N GLU A 23 -16.59 12.92 17.36
CA GLU A 23 -17.55 13.36 18.38
C GLU A 23 -18.68 12.38 18.67
N ASP A 24 -18.96 11.46 17.74
CA ASP A 24 -20.01 10.45 17.89
C ASP A 24 -19.53 9.17 18.61
N TYR A 25 -18.23 8.92 18.72
CA TYR A 25 -17.68 7.70 19.32
C TYR A 25 -17.96 7.50 20.81
N PRO A 26 -17.95 8.52 21.68
CA PRO A 26 -18.26 8.32 23.08
C PRO A 26 -19.67 7.75 23.33
N HIS A 27 -20.58 7.96 22.39
CA HIS A 27 -22.00 7.68 22.54
C HIS A 27 -22.49 6.51 21.72
N TYR A 28 -21.76 6.10 20.65
CA TYR A 28 -22.19 5.07 19.71
C TYR A 28 -21.16 3.94 19.60
N THR A 29 -21.68 2.71 19.37
CA THR A 29 -20.90 1.57 18.87
C THR A 29 -21.10 1.53 17.36
N TRP A 30 -20.03 1.56 16.60
CA TRP A 30 -20.05 1.64 15.16
C TRP A 30 -19.76 0.30 14.49
N TYR A 31 -20.43 0.06 13.39
CA TYR A 31 -20.24 -1.09 12.53
C TYR A 31 -20.13 -0.62 11.08
N ARG A 32 -19.31 -1.28 10.28
CA ARG A 32 -19.13 -1.03 8.84
C ARG A 32 -19.83 -2.13 8.05
N ASP A 33 -20.55 -1.73 7.01
CA ASP A 33 -21.11 -2.64 6.03
C ASP A 33 -20.08 -2.88 4.91
N ALA A 34 -19.64 -4.11 4.74
CA ALA A 34 -18.63 -4.49 3.77
C ALA A 34 -19.06 -4.25 2.31
N ASP A 35 -20.39 -4.32 2.02
CA ASP A 35 -20.93 -4.19 0.67
C ASP A 35 -21.06 -2.72 0.22
N SER A 36 -21.45 -1.82 1.13
CA SER A 36 -21.74 -0.40 0.81
C SER A 36 -20.67 0.57 1.30
N ASP A 37 -19.69 0.09 2.05
CA ASP A 37 -18.66 0.90 2.71
C ASP A 37 -19.20 1.98 3.66
N GLN A 38 -20.45 1.82 4.11
CA GLN A 38 -21.14 2.75 5.00
C GLN A 38 -21.06 2.30 6.46
N PHE A 39 -21.17 3.26 7.37
CA PHE A 39 -21.13 3.02 8.80
C PHE A 39 -22.52 3.16 9.42
N ILE A 40 -22.83 2.24 10.38
CA ILE A 40 -24.00 2.35 11.25
C ILE A 40 -23.53 2.50 12.68
N GLY A 41 -23.94 3.58 13.33
CA GLY A 41 -23.73 3.83 14.76
C GLY A 41 -24.98 3.49 15.57
N PHE A 42 -24.82 2.65 16.56
CA PHE A 42 -25.86 2.34 17.55
C PHE A 42 -25.50 2.99 18.88
N SER A 43 -26.45 3.61 19.56
CA SER A 43 -26.21 4.11 20.91
C SER A 43 -25.68 2.98 21.81
N LYS A 44 -24.60 3.23 22.55
CA LYS A 44 -23.97 2.23 23.45
C LYS A 44 -24.95 1.65 24.48
N SER A 45 -25.98 2.43 24.82
CA SER A 45 -27.05 1.99 25.76
C SER A 45 -28.18 1.21 25.11
N SER A 46 -28.28 1.20 23.77
CA SER A 46 -29.39 0.61 23.02
C SER A 46 -29.17 -0.85 22.62
N LEU A 47 -27.93 -1.36 22.67
CA LEU A 47 -27.59 -2.72 22.28
C LEU A 47 -27.26 -3.61 23.46
N SER A 48 -27.94 -4.74 23.56
CA SER A 48 -27.53 -5.85 24.42
C SER A 48 -26.31 -6.58 23.88
N ASN A 49 -25.56 -7.29 24.69
CA ASN A 49 -24.39 -8.07 24.24
C ASN A 49 -24.76 -9.08 23.14
N ARG A 50 -25.96 -9.70 23.23
CA ARG A 50 -26.43 -10.64 22.21
C ARG A 50 -26.70 -9.96 20.87
N GLU A 51 -27.21 -8.73 20.85
CA GLU A 51 -27.41 -7.95 19.63
C GLU A 51 -26.08 -7.52 19.02
N LYS A 52 -25.08 -7.15 19.84
CA LYS A 52 -23.71 -6.88 19.39
C LYS A 52 -23.09 -8.09 18.71
N ASP A 53 -23.23 -9.28 19.33
CA ASP A 53 -22.73 -10.52 18.74
C ASP A 53 -23.41 -10.84 17.40
N LEU A 54 -24.73 -10.65 17.31
CA LEU A 54 -25.46 -10.85 16.05
C LEU A 54 -25.09 -9.84 14.97
N LEU A 55 -24.94 -8.57 15.32
CA LEU A 55 -24.50 -7.53 14.38
C LEU A 55 -23.09 -7.81 13.87
N SER A 56 -22.19 -8.30 14.71
CA SER A 56 -20.82 -8.66 14.35
C SER A 56 -20.72 -9.86 13.38
N LEU A 57 -21.79 -10.64 13.20
CA LEU A 57 -21.87 -11.70 12.17
C LEU A 57 -22.21 -11.15 10.77
N ILE A 58 -22.75 -9.93 10.70
CA ILE A 58 -23.31 -9.36 9.46
C ILE A 58 -22.55 -8.10 9.07
N LEU A 59 -22.10 -7.35 10.05
CA LEU A 59 -21.38 -6.09 9.92
C LEU A 59 -20.03 -6.21 10.62
N THR A 60 -19.02 -5.54 10.10
CA THR A 60 -17.70 -5.48 10.74
C THR A 60 -17.75 -4.48 11.90
N PRO A 61 -17.49 -4.90 13.16
CA PRO A 61 -17.37 -3.94 14.26
C PRO A 61 -16.26 -2.93 13.94
N SER A 62 -16.59 -1.66 14.11
CA SER A 62 -15.60 -0.60 13.95
C SER A 62 -15.04 -0.25 15.32
N ALA A 63 -13.73 -0.36 15.48
CA ALA A 63 -13.05 0.02 16.71
C ALA A 63 -13.30 1.51 17.03
N GLU A 64 -13.38 1.86 18.33
CA GLU A 64 -13.32 3.27 18.71
C GLU A 64 -12.03 3.87 18.18
N PRO A 65 -12.06 5.09 17.62
CA PRO A 65 -10.81 5.71 17.18
C PRO A 65 -9.89 5.83 18.39
N PRO A 66 -8.60 5.60 18.21
CA PRO A 66 -7.66 5.79 19.28
C PRO A 66 -7.79 7.22 19.83
N SER A 67 -7.72 7.36 21.13
CA SER A 67 -7.66 8.65 21.81
C SER A 67 -6.23 9.23 21.73
N GLY A 68 -6.09 10.51 21.98
CA GLY A 68 -4.77 11.16 21.99
C GLY A 68 -4.18 11.38 20.59
N PRO A 69 -2.84 11.40 20.46
CA PRO A 69 -2.17 11.76 19.21
C PRO A 69 -2.57 10.91 18.00
N ALA A 70 -2.76 9.61 18.18
CA ALA A 70 -3.22 8.70 17.11
C ALA A 70 -4.62 9.09 16.61
N GLY A 71 -5.53 9.42 17.51
CA GLY A 71 -6.88 9.89 17.14
C GLY A 71 -6.87 11.24 16.45
N GLU A 72 -5.95 12.14 16.82
CA GLU A 72 -5.78 13.42 16.16
C GLU A 72 -5.32 13.25 14.70
N TRP A 73 -4.41 12.33 14.44
CA TRP A 73 -3.94 12.01 13.09
C TRP A 73 -5.02 11.33 12.24
N LEU A 74 -5.79 10.41 12.80
CA LEU A 74 -6.94 9.82 12.10
C LEU A 74 -7.94 10.89 11.71
N ARG A 75 -8.29 11.79 12.64
CA ARG A 75 -9.19 12.91 12.37
C ARG A 75 -8.64 13.82 11.28
N PHE A 76 -7.35 14.15 11.36
CA PHE A 76 -6.70 14.98 10.34
C PHE A 76 -6.82 14.39 8.94
N LEU A 77 -6.62 13.08 8.79
CA LEU A 77 -6.68 12.40 7.49
C LEU A 77 -8.12 12.19 7.00
N SER A 78 -9.11 12.04 7.89
CA SER A 78 -10.50 11.75 7.52
C SER A 78 -11.39 12.98 7.34
N GLU A 79 -11.16 14.06 8.09
CA GLU A 79 -12.02 15.26 8.07
C GLU A 79 -11.42 16.36 7.20
N GLU A 80 -12.21 16.93 6.28
CA GLU A 80 -11.76 17.91 5.27
C GLU A 80 -11.11 19.17 5.88
N ASN A 81 -11.65 19.64 7.00
CA ASN A 81 -11.22 20.90 7.65
C ASN A 81 -10.37 20.69 8.91
N ALA A 82 -9.92 19.47 9.18
CA ALA A 82 -9.07 19.17 10.33
C ALA A 82 -7.67 19.80 10.17
N LYS A 83 -7.14 20.30 11.28
CA LYS A 83 -5.79 20.87 11.31
C LYS A 83 -4.74 19.78 11.48
N CYS A 84 -3.60 19.96 10.84
CA CYS A 84 -2.45 19.09 11.07
C CYS A 84 -2.08 19.09 12.56
N PRO A 85 -1.91 17.92 13.19
CA PRO A 85 -1.53 17.83 14.59
C PRO A 85 -0.13 18.39 14.91
N TYR A 86 0.74 18.46 13.91
CA TYR A 86 2.07 19.06 14.07
C TYR A 86 2.07 20.54 13.73
N ASP A 87 2.88 21.30 14.48
CA ASP A 87 3.14 22.70 14.22
C ASP A 87 3.79 22.91 12.84
N GLN A 88 3.51 24.09 12.25
CA GLN A 88 4.06 24.46 10.95
C GLN A 88 5.60 24.38 10.96
N GLY A 89 6.15 23.69 9.97
CA GLY A 89 7.59 23.51 9.81
C GLY A 89 8.16 22.25 10.45
N LYS A 90 7.44 21.52 11.30
CA LYS A 90 7.89 20.21 11.79
C LYS A 90 7.99 19.23 10.62
N VAL A 91 9.14 18.58 10.48
CA VAL A 91 9.40 17.62 9.40
C VAL A 91 9.10 16.21 9.89
N PHE A 92 8.37 15.44 9.09
CA PHE A 92 7.99 14.07 9.38
C PHE A 92 7.66 13.32 8.10
N ARG A 93 7.56 12.00 8.20
CA ARG A 93 7.01 11.15 7.12
C ARG A 93 5.88 10.26 7.66
N MET A 94 5.05 9.77 6.76
CA MET A 94 4.10 8.70 7.05
C MET A 94 4.68 7.39 6.53
N VAL A 95 4.81 6.41 7.40
CA VAL A 95 5.16 5.04 7.05
C VAL A 95 3.91 4.19 7.16
N GLN A 96 3.37 3.75 6.04
CA GLN A 96 2.21 2.87 6.04
C GLN A 96 2.67 1.42 6.20
N TYR A 97 1.84 0.57 6.80
CA TYR A 97 2.13 -0.84 6.95
C TYR A 97 0.90 -1.70 6.67
N ILE A 98 1.16 -2.90 6.19
CA ILE A 98 0.17 -3.96 6.03
C ILE A 98 0.78 -5.28 6.46
N SER A 99 -0.04 -6.15 7.05
CA SER A 99 0.36 -7.51 7.44
C SER A 99 -0.52 -8.57 6.76
N ASP A 100 0.00 -9.78 6.66
CA ASP A 100 -0.73 -10.94 6.16
C ASP A 100 -1.61 -11.63 7.22
N THR A 101 -1.39 -11.29 8.50
CA THR A 101 -2.18 -11.74 9.64
C THR A 101 -2.66 -10.54 10.46
N PRO A 102 -3.78 -10.66 11.22
CA PRO A 102 -4.28 -9.56 12.03
C PRO A 102 -3.25 -9.05 13.03
N PHE A 103 -3.09 -7.74 13.08
CA PHE A 103 -2.26 -7.06 14.09
C PHE A 103 -2.91 -7.22 15.47
N GLN A 104 -2.28 -8.01 16.31
CA GLN A 104 -2.64 -8.15 17.73
C GLN A 104 -1.76 -7.24 18.59
N THR A 105 -1.96 -7.27 19.89
CA THR A 105 -1.19 -6.45 20.87
C THR A 105 0.33 -6.62 20.70
N GLU A 106 0.79 -7.83 20.39
CA GLU A 106 2.21 -8.12 20.16
C GLU A 106 2.76 -7.40 18.93
N GLY A 107 1.97 -7.33 17.85
CA GLY A 107 2.34 -6.60 16.64
C GLY A 107 2.42 -5.09 16.87
N GLU A 108 1.46 -4.53 17.62
CA GLU A 108 1.48 -3.11 18.01
C GLU A 108 2.72 -2.78 18.85
N HIS A 109 3.03 -3.63 19.84
CA HIS A 109 4.24 -3.49 20.66
C HIS A 109 5.52 -3.58 19.79
N ALA A 110 5.54 -4.47 18.80
CA ALA A 110 6.68 -4.59 17.89
C ALA A 110 6.91 -3.29 17.10
N LEU A 111 5.85 -2.64 16.58
CA LEU A 111 5.96 -1.36 15.89
C LEU A 111 6.49 -0.26 16.83
N HIS A 112 6.02 -0.19 18.07
CA HIS A 112 6.54 0.76 19.06
C HIS A 112 8.01 0.50 19.44
N TYR A 113 8.50 -0.73 19.24
CA TYR A 113 9.90 -1.07 19.45
C TYR A 113 10.78 -0.70 18.25
N VAL A 114 10.23 -0.80 17.06
CA VAL A 114 10.90 -0.51 15.79
C VAL A 114 11.09 0.99 15.61
N PHE A 115 10.02 1.76 15.82
CA PHE A 115 10.04 3.21 15.64
C PHE A 115 10.41 3.94 16.94
N SER A 116 10.90 5.16 16.80
CA SER A 116 11.28 5.98 17.96
C SER A 116 10.09 6.26 18.89
N ASN A 117 10.36 6.59 20.15
CA ASN A 117 9.33 6.95 21.13
C ASN A 117 8.51 8.21 20.74
N GLU A 118 9.01 9.02 19.81
CA GLU A 118 8.28 10.18 19.28
C GLU A 118 7.35 9.81 18.12
N ALA A 119 7.46 8.61 17.57
CA ALA A 119 6.62 8.15 16.48
C ALA A 119 5.21 7.82 17.01
N ILE A 120 4.21 8.11 16.19
CA ILE A 120 2.81 7.88 16.53
C ILE A 120 2.32 6.73 15.66
N VAL A 121 2.06 5.56 16.27
CA VAL A 121 1.48 4.40 15.61
C VAL A 121 -0.03 4.56 15.57
N VAL A 122 -0.62 4.36 14.40
CA VAL A 122 -2.06 4.47 14.15
C VAL A 122 -2.52 3.23 13.41
N GLN A 123 -3.32 2.41 14.05
CA GLN A 123 -3.97 1.27 13.42
C GLN A 123 -5.26 1.74 12.76
N THR A 124 -5.46 1.39 11.47
CA THR A 124 -6.66 1.74 10.71
C THR A 124 -7.66 0.60 10.62
N ASP A 125 -7.16 -0.62 10.58
CA ASP A 125 -7.94 -1.86 10.61
C ASP A 125 -7.11 -3.01 11.22
N GLU A 126 -7.62 -4.24 11.17
CA GLU A 126 -6.96 -5.41 11.78
C GLU A 126 -5.61 -5.75 11.11
N TYR A 127 -5.39 -5.36 9.86
CA TYR A 127 -4.23 -5.76 9.05
C TYR A 127 -3.34 -4.57 8.69
N SER A 128 -3.78 -3.35 8.87
CA SER A 128 -3.09 -2.18 8.35
C SER A 128 -3.13 -0.97 9.26
N GLY A 129 -2.22 -0.04 8.98
CA GLY A 129 -2.15 1.24 9.65
C GLY A 129 -1.02 2.09 9.10
N PHE A 130 -0.67 3.09 9.88
CA PHE A 130 0.45 3.96 9.55
C PHE A 130 1.18 4.45 10.80
N VAL A 131 2.41 4.83 10.62
CA VAL A 131 3.25 5.47 11.64
C VAL A 131 3.60 6.87 11.16
N ILE A 132 3.35 7.86 12.00
CA ILE A 132 3.86 9.22 11.79
C ILE A 132 5.21 9.32 12.49
N GLU A 133 6.26 9.38 11.70
CA GLU A 133 7.64 9.39 12.16
C GLU A 133 8.25 10.80 11.99
N PRO A 134 8.51 11.53 13.08
CA PRO A 134 9.24 12.79 13.01
C PRO A 134 10.67 12.56 12.53
N GLN A 135 11.20 13.52 11.78
CA GLN A 135 12.61 13.47 11.38
C GLN A 135 13.50 13.85 12.58
N THR A 136 14.25 12.88 13.07
CA THR A 136 15.21 13.00 14.19
C THR A 136 16.51 12.26 13.86
N GLU A 137 17.48 12.26 14.77
CA GLU A 137 18.68 11.45 14.62
C GLU A 137 18.39 9.94 14.69
N ASP A 138 17.28 9.54 15.33
CA ASP A 138 16.83 8.16 15.49
C ASP A 138 15.87 7.71 14.37
N THR A 139 15.71 8.50 13.31
CA THR A 139 14.85 8.15 12.18
C THR A 139 15.41 6.96 11.41
N LEU A 140 14.57 5.94 11.21
CA LEU A 140 14.99 4.68 10.55
C LEU A 140 15.34 4.86 9.08
N ALA A 141 16.46 4.30 8.65
CA ALA A 141 16.77 4.10 7.25
C ALA A 141 15.90 2.95 6.66
N LEU A 142 15.78 2.89 5.33
CA LEU A 142 14.99 1.85 4.67
C LEU A 142 15.53 0.43 4.95
N GLU A 143 16.85 0.30 5.05
CA GLU A 143 17.53 -0.96 5.36
C GLU A 143 17.26 -1.42 6.81
N GLU A 144 17.14 -0.48 7.73
CA GLU A 144 16.80 -0.77 9.12
C GLU A 144 15.34 -1.18 9.25
N MET A 145 14.42 -0.52 8.52
CA MET A 145 13.03 -0.96 8.41
C MET A 145 12.91 -2.37 7.82
N ALA A 146 13.70 -2.69 6.81
CA ALA A 146 13.70 -4.03 6.21
C ALA A 146 14.19 -5.09 7.21
N SER A 147 15.21 -4.76 8.00
CA SER A 147 15.70 -5.62 9.08
C SER A 147 14.66 -5.81 10.18
N ALA A 148 13.94 -4.75 10.53
CA ALA A 148 12.86 -4.80 11.51
C ALA A 148 11.67 -5.64 11.02
N ALA A 149 11.26 -5.49 9.75
CA ALA A 149 10.21 -6.32 9.15
C ALA A 149 10.57 -7.81 9.20
N GLN A 150 11.83 -8.15 8.90
CA GLN A 150 12.31 -9.52 8.99
C GLN A 150 12.35 -10.05 10.43
N ALA A 151 12.68 -9.21 11.42
CA ALA A 151 12.63 -9.58 12.83
C ALA A 151 11.19 -9.87 13.27
N ILE A 152 10.23 -9.01 12.89
CA ILE A 152 8.80 -9.21 13.16
C ILE A 152 8.32 -10.54 12.55
N GLU A 153 8.68 -10.83 11.28
CA GLU A 153 8.31 -12.07 10.62
C GLU A 153 8.87 -13.30 11.35
N ASN A 154 10.12 -13.23 11.81
CA ASN A 154 10.76 -14.34 12.52
C ASN A 154 10.21 -14.57 13.93
N ASP A 155 9.87 -13.49 14.65
CA ASP A 155 9.47 -13.55 16.06
C ASP A 155 7.97 -13.76 16.25
N LEU A 156 7.16 -13.22 15.34
CA LEU A 156 5.69 -13.24 15.44
C LEU A 156 5.02 -14.07 14.34
N GLU A 157 5.80 -14.66 13.41
CA GLU A 157 5.28 -15.36 12.22
C GLU A 157 4.31 -14.47 11.40
N MET A 158 4.51 -13.15 11.46
CA MET A 158 3.68 -12.14 10.82
C MET A 158 4.50 -11.37 9.79
N LYS A 159 4.14 -11.51 8.52
CA LYS A 159 4.79 -10.78 7.43
C LYS A 159 4.23 -9.37 7.35
N VAL A 160 5.09 -8.39 7.58
CA VAL A 160 4.75 -6.96 7.49
C VAL A 160 5.45 -6.34 6.29
N THR A 161 4.70 -5.58 5.50
CA THR A 161 5.23 -4.75 4.43
C THR A 161 5.07 -3.29 4.82
N PHE A 162 6.17 -2.54 4.82
CA PHE A 162 6.19 -1.10 5.05
C PHE A 162 6.25 -0.33 3.73
N PHE A 163 5.52 0.76 3.66
CA PHE A 163 5.72 1.80 2.65
C PHE A 163 6.21 3.06 3.33
N ALA A 164 7.48 3.40 3.11
CA ALA A 164 8.08 4.61 3.63
C ALA A 164 7.77 5.80 2.70
N GLY A 165 6.90 6.69 3.14
CA GLY A 165 6.65 7.97 2.47
C GLY A 165 7.84 8.90 2.54
N SER A 166 7.75 10.02 1.83
CA SER A 166 8.77 11.08 1.85
C SER A 166 8.68 11.93 3.10
N PHE A 167 9.79 12.55 3.49
CA PHE A 167 9.77 13.57 4.51
C PHE A 167 9.12 14.85 4.01
N HIS A 168 8.13 15.34 4.73
CA HIS A 168 7.39 16.56 4.45
C HIS A 168 7.44 17.50 5.63
N SER A 169 7.42 18.79 5.35
CA SER A 169 7.22 19.82 6.37
C SER A 169 5.72 20.04 6.59
N ALA A 170 5.27 20.04 7.84
CA ALA A 170 3.89 20.38 8.16
C ALA A 170 3.53 21.76 7.60
N GLY A 171 2.50 21.83 6.78
CA GLY A 171 2.08 23.05 6.06
C GLY A 171 0.77 22.86 5.31
N ALA A 172 0.40 23.85 4.50
CA ALA A 172 -0.94 23.94 3.88
C ALA A 172 -1.31 22.73 2.99
N ASN A 173 -0.34 22.11 2.33
CA ASN A 173 -0.60 21.02 1.37
C ASN A 173 -0.30 19.63 1.94
N ILE A 174 0.04 19.53 3.24
CA ILE A 174 0.52 18.26 3.81
C ILE A 174 -0.52 17.15 3.70
N LYS A 175 -1.78 17.43 3.94
CA LYS A 175 -2.86 16.44 3.82
C LYS A 175 -2.91 15.83 2.43
N THR A 176 -2.95 16.67 1.40
CA THR A 176 -2.98 16.20 0.00
C THR A 176 -1.76 15.36 -0.37
N MET A 177 -0.58 15.70 0.17
CA MET A 177 0.64 14.90 -0.04
C MET A 177 0.53 13.52 0.59
N LEU A 178 0.08 13.42 1.84
CA LEU A 178 -0.11 12.15 2.55
C LEU A 178 -1.20 11.29 1.91
N GLU A 179 -2.32 11.90 1.48
CA GLU A 179 -3.39 11.21 0.75
C GLU A 179 -2.89 10.65 -0.60
N MET A 180 -2.07 11.40 -1.30
CA MET A 180 -1.46 10.92 -2.56
C MET A 180 -0.54 9.71 -2.32
N GLU A 181 0.35 9.78 -1.33
CA GLU A 181 1.24 8.68 -0.97
C GLU A 181 0.45 7.44 -0.53
N ARG A 182 -0.61 7.64 0.26
CA ARG A 182 -1.51 6.57 0.68
C ARG A 182 -2.18 5.88 -0.52
N ALA A 183 -2.76 6.65 -1.42
CA ALA A 183 -3.39 6.12 -2.63
C ALA A 183 -2.41 5.39 -3.56
N TRP A 184 -1.14 5.80 -3.57
CA TRP A 184 -0.11 5.12 -4.34
C TRP A 184 0.30 3.78 -3.72
N PHE A 185 0.39 3.70 -2.41
CA PHE A 185 0.64 2.45 -1.71
C PHE A 185 -0.52 1.46 -1.86
N GLU A 186 -1.74 1.88 -1.59
CA GLU A 186 -2.95 1.04 -1.67
C GLU A 186 -3.10 0.35 -3.03
N ARG A 187 -2.69 1.00 -4.12
CA ARG A 187 -2.70 0.41 -5.47
C ARG A 187 -1.63 -0.67 -5.70
N HIS A 188 -0.62 -0.73 -4.83
CA HIS A 188 0.51 -1.67 -4.97
C HIS A 188 0.43 -2.86 -4.03
N ILE A 189 -0.42 -2.81 -3.02
CA ILE A 189 -0.62 -3.88 -2.03
C ILE A 189 -0.89 -5.25 -2.67
N PRO A 190 -1.71 -5.38 -3.74
CA PRO A 190 -2.03 -6.68 -4.32
C PRO A 190 -0.86 -7.35 -5.04
N PHE A 191 0.18 -6.59 -5.37
CA PHE A 191 1.27 -7.13 -6.15
C PHE A 191 2.33 -7.67 -5.22
N GLU A 192 2.51 -9.00 -5.19
CA GLU A 192 3.50 -9.77 -4.47
C GLU A 192 4.88 -9.08 -4.42
N SER A 193 4.98 -8.03 -3.63
CA SER A 193 6.27 -7.44 -3.35
C SER A 193 7.07 -8.46 -2.54
N LYS A 194 8.14 -8.96 -3.12
CA LYS A 194 9.14 -9.74 -2.38
C LYS A 194 9.92 -8.88 -1.38
N ARG A 195 9.66 -7.56 -1.39
CA ARG A 195 10.32 -6.59 -0.53
C ARG A 195 9.42 -6.29 0.66
N SER A 196 9.98 -6.36 1.83
CA SER A 196 9.32 -5.97 3.08
C SER A 196 9.22 -4.45 3.27
N VAL A 197 9.97 -3.66 2.47
CA VAL A 197 9.93 -2.20 2.49
C VAL A 197 9.87 -1.67 1.06
N LEU A 198 8.92 -0.79 0.82
CA LEU A 198 8.76 -0.01 -0.40
C LEU A 198 8.94 1.48 -0.08
N SER A 199 9.53 2.22 -0.98
CA SER A 199 9.62 3.67 -0.94
C SER A 199 8.76 4.29 -2.05
N LEU A 200 8.61 5.62 -1.99
CA LEU A 200 7.95 6.37 -3.06
C LEU A 200 8.60 6.11 -4.43
N PHE A 201 9.93 5.96 -4.48
CA PHE A 201 10.67 5.71 -5.73
C PHE A 201 10.39 4.31 -6.30
N ASP A 202 10.06 3.32 -5.47
CA ASP A 202 9.69 1.97 -5.92
C ASP A 202 8.31 1.94 -6.58
N VAL A 203 7.36 2.74 -6.10
CA VAL A 203 5.97 2.76 -6.58
C VAL A 203 5.70 3.84 -7.64
N MET A 204 6.55 4.88 -7.72
CA MET A 204 6.36 5.99 -8.65
C MET A 204 6.33 5.55 -10.13
N PRO A 205 7.21 4.66 -10.63
CA PRO A 205 7.22 4.29 -12.04
C PRO A 205 5.87 3.74 -12.50
N ILE A 206 5.25 2.86 -11.72
CA ILE A 206 3.96 2.27 -12.07
C ILE A 206 2.81 3.27 -11.94
N ASN A 207 2.86 4.18 -10.96
CA ASN A 207 1.87 5.25 -10.85
C ASN A 207 1.94 6.24 -12.02
N LEU A 208 3.13 6.49 -12.56
CA LEU A 208 3.29 7.26 -13.79
C LEU A 208 2.68 6.52 -14.98
N MET A 209 2.93 5.22 -15.11
CA MET A 209 2.35 4.40 -16.18
C MET A 209 0.82 4.37 -16.13
N ASN A 210 0.23 4.35 -14.95
CA ASN A 210 -1.23 4.39 -14.78
C ASN A 210 -1.88 5.74 -15.21
N ARG A 211 -1.10 6.75 -15.59
CA ARG A 211 -1.60 7.99 -16.19
C ARG A 211 -1.86 7.87 -17.69
N PHE A 212 -1.24 6.90 -18.35
CA PHE A 212 -1.51 6.61 -19.76
C PHE A 212 -2.79 5.79 -19.89
N SER A 213 -3.57 6.09 -20.94
CA SER A 213 -4.71 5.25 -21.33
C SER A 213 -4.24 3.87 -21.80
N GLU A 214 -5.12 2.88 -21.75
CA GLU A 214 -4.80 1.53 -22.27
C GLU A 214 -4.43 1.57 -23.76
N PHE A 215 -5.11 2.42 -24.55
CA PHE A 215 -4.76 2.61 -25.95
C PHE A 215 -3.33 3.13 -26.17
N GLU A 216 -2.89 4.10 -25.36
CA GLU A 216 -1.52 4.61 -25.44
C GLU A 216 -0.50 3.53 -25.05
N LYS A 217 -0.75 2.80 -23.99
CA LYS A 217 0.11 1.69 -23.54
C LYS A 217 0.19 0.59 -24.59
N ASP A 218 -0.93 0.18 -25.17
CA ASP A 218 -0.98 -0.84 -26.21
C ASP A 218 -0.22 -0.38 -27.45
N THR A 219 -0.34 0.89 -27.83
CA THR A 219 0.38 1.45 -28.98
C THR A 219 1.89 1.54 -28.72
N LEU A 220 2.27 2.04 -27.55
CA LEU A 220 3.68 2.25 -27.19
C LEU A 220 4.47 0.93 -27.03
N PHE A 221 3.81 -0.10 -26.48
CA PHE A 221 4.48 -1.35 -26.12
C PHE A 221 4.12 -2.54 -27.01
N ALA A 222 3.37 -2.34 -28.11
CA ALA A 222 2.88 -3.42 -28.99
C ALA A 222 3.98 -4.42 -29.36
N ALA A 223 5.08 -3.94 -29.91
CA ALA A 223 6.19 -4.80 -30.35
C ALA A 223 6.87 -5.54 -29.18
N ILE A 224 6.89 -4.95 -27.98
CA ILE A 224 7.46 -5.57 -26.79
C ILE A 224 6.52 -6.63 -26.25
N PHE A 225 5.22 -6.36 -26.20
CA PHE A 225 4.21 -7.31 -25.73
C PHE A 225 4.12 -8.54 -26.60
N GLU A 226 4.21 -8.42 -27.93
CA GLU A 226 4.30 -9.57 -28.84
C GLU A 226 5.49 -10.49 -28.50
N LEU A 227 6.62 -9.92 -28.07
CA LEU A 227 7.77 -10.71 -27.64
C LEU A 227 7.54 -11.38 -26.30
N PHE A 228 6.86 -10.72 -25.37
CA PHE A 228 6.53 -11.25 -24.05
C PHE A 228 5.52 -12.38 -24.14
N ASP A 229 4.55 -12.30 -25.04
CA ASP A 229 3.63 -13.40 -25.34
C ASP A 229 4.35 -14.65 -25.87
N THR A 230 5.38 -14.43 -26.68
CA THR A 230 6.13 -15.53 -27.30
C THR A 230 7.15 -16.15 -26.35
N GLU A 231 7.79 -15.34 -25.51
CA GLU A 231 8.86 -15.77 -24.58
C GLU A 231 8.50 -15.34 -23.15
N ARG A 232 7.77 -16.18 -22.40
CA ARG A 232 7.20 -15.88 -21.08
C ARG A 232 8.19 -15.46 -19.99
N ASP A 233 9.45 -15.88 -20.08
CA ASP A 233 10.50 -15.51 -19.14
C ASP A 233 11.24 -14.22 -19.52
N LEU A 234 10.96 -13.68 -20.71
CA LEU A 234 11.61 -12.49 -21.23
C LEU A 234 11.35 -11.22 -20.38
N PRO A 235 10.13 -10.95 -19.91
CA PRO A 235 9.87 -9.80 -19.04
C PRO A 235 10.77 -9.80 -17.80
N LYS A 236 10.91 -10.95 -17.13
CA LYS A 236 11.76 -11.11 -15.95
C LYS A 236 13.24 -10.84 -16.27
N ILE A 237 13.70 -11.30 -17.41
CA ILE A 237 15.10 -11.10 -17.86
C ILE A 237 15.36 -9.62 -18.13
N ILE A 238 14.46 -8.97 -18.86
CA ILE A 238 14.56 -7.55 -19.22
C ILE A 238 14.52 -6.69 -17.96
N GLN A 239 13.56 -6.93 -17.09
CA GLN A 239 13.43 -6.20 -15.83
C GLN A 239 14.69 -6.35 -14.97
N SER A 240 15.15 -7.59 -14.75
CA SER A 240 16.37 -7.86 -13.98
C SER A 240 17.61 -7.20 -14.60
N PHE A 241 17.70 -7.14 -15.91
CA PHE A 241 18.83 -6.48 -16.59
C PHE A 241 18.84 -4.97 -16.34
N VAL A 242 17.68 -4.31 -16.46
CA VAL A 242 17.57 -2.86 -16.24
C VAL A 242 17.80 -2.53 -14.75
N GLU A 243 17.21 -3.27 -13.83
CA GLU A 243 17.37 -3.09 -12.38
C GLU A 243 18.82 -3.31 -11.91
N ASN A 244 19.58 -4.15 -12.61
CA ASN A 244 21.03 -4.31 -12.39
C ASN A 244 21.89 -3.30 -13.17
N LEU A 245 21.37 -2.12 -13.41
CA LEU A 245 22.07 -1.03 -14.11
C LEU A 245 22.65 -1.47 -15.46
N SER A 246 21.92 -2.30 -16.19
CA SER A 246 22.31 -2.85 -17.49
C SER A 246 23.64 -3.63 -17.49
N ASN A 247 23.98 -4.23 -16.36
CA ASN A 247 25.20 -5.04 -16.22
C ASN A 247 24.94 -6.51 -16.55
N VAL A 248 25.31 -6.92 -17.76
CA VAL A 248 25.11 -8.30 -18.25
C VAL A 248 25.70 -9.37 -17.31
N SER A 249 26.90 -9.13 -16.77
CA SER A 249 27.57 -10.14 -15.95
C SER A 249 26.89 -10.35 -14.60
N SER A 250 26.47 -9.28 -13.94
CA SER A 250 25.71 -9.33 -12.67
C SER A 250 24.33 -9.93 -12.87
N THR A 251 23.64 -9.53 -13.93
CA THR A 251 22.31 -10.06 -14.27
C THR A 251 22.35 -11.55 -14.62
N ALA A 252 23.37 -12.00 -15.38
CA ALA A 252 23.54 -13.40 -15.73
C ALA A 252 23.73 -14.27 -14.46
N LYS A 253 24.51 -13.79 -13.49
CA LYS A 253 24.67 -14.47 -12.19
C LYS A 253 23.35 -14.54 -11.42
N LEU A 254 22.63 -13.40 -11.34
CA LEU A 254 21.33 -13.32 -10.64
C LEU A 254 20.30 -14.29 -11.23
N LEU A 255 20.29 -14.44 -12.58
CA LEU A 255 19.34 -15.30 -13.29
C LEU A 255 19.85 -16.73 -13.49
N TYR A 256 21.02 -17.10 -12.94
CA TYR A 256 21.65 -18.40 -13.14
C TYR A 256 21.84 -18.75 -14.62
N MET A 257 22.17 -17.74 -15.45
CA MET A 257 22.38 -17.88 -16.89
C MET A 257 23.85 -17.71 -17.28
N HIS A 258 24.24 -18.32 -18.41
CA HIS A 258 25.52 -18.00 -18.98
C HIS A 258 25.50 -16.60 -19.60
N ARG A 259 26.56 -15.80 -19.40
CA ARG A 259 26.66 -14.42 -19.91
C ARG A 259 26.33 -14.28 -21.39
N ASN A 260 26.88 -15.19 -22.22
CA ASN A 260 26.66 -15.14 -23.66
C ASN A 260 25.21 -15.42 -24.05
N SER A 261 24.53 -16.31 -23.31
CA SER A 261 23.10 -16.60 -23.52
C SER A 261 22.23 -15.39 -23.17
N LEU A 262 22.53 -14.72 -22.07
CA LEU A 262 21.84 -13.48 -21.71
C LEU A 262 22.08 -12.40 -22.77
N GLN A 263 23.36 -12.19 -23.15
CA GLN A 263 23.72 -11.21 -24.18
C GLN A 263 22.96 -11.46 -25.49
N TYR A 264 22.92 -12.69 -25.97
CA TYR A 264 22.17 -13.07 -27.17
C TYR A 264 20.67 -12.72 -27.06
N ARG A 265 20.05 -13.00 -25.91
CA ARG A 265 18.62 -12.68 -25.70
C ARG A 265 18.35 -11.19 -25.66
N LEU A 266 19.23 -10.38 -25.05
CA LEU A 266 19.12 -8.93 -25.03
C LEU A 266 19.32 -8.32 -26.44
N ASP A 267 20.26 -8.84 -27.23
CA ASP A 267 20.48 -8.38 -28.59
C ASP A 267 19.29 -8.74 -29.49
N LYS A 268 18.76 -9.94 -29.38
CA LYS A 268 17.57 -10.39 -30.09
C LYS A 268 16.32 -9.58 -29.70
N PHE A 269 16.18 -9.24 -28.41
CA PHE A 269 15.10 -8.36 -27.95
C PHE A 269 15.23 -6.96 -28.60
N SER A 270 16.42 -6.37 -28.53
CA SER A 270 16.66 -5.05 -29.11
C SER A 270 16.37 -5.00 -30.61
N GLU A 271 16.78 -6.03 -31.36
CA GLU A 271 16.52 -6.17 -32.80
C GLU A 271 15.02 -6.23 -33.11
N LYS A 272 14.28 -7.09 -32.37
CA LYS A 272 12.86 -7.32 -32.62
C LYS A 272 11.95 -6.21 -32.11
N ALA A 273 12.25 -5.66 -30.93
CA ALA A 273 11.50 -4.55 -30.35
C ALA A 273 11.79 -3.20 -31.01
N GLY A 274 12.87 -3.11 -31.80
CA GLY A 274 13.29 -1.85 -32.43
C GLY A 274 13.84 -0.82 -31.46
N ILE A 275 14.26 -1.24 -30.25
CA ILE A 275 14.84 -0.37 -29.23
C ILE A 275 16.19 -0.93 -28.75
N ASP A 276 17.17 -0.06 -28.53
CA ASP A 276 18.44 -0.47 -27.92
C ASP A 276 18.32 -0.44 -26.39
N ILE A 277 18.11 -1.62 -25.79
CA ILE A 277 17.94 -1.80 -24.34
C ILE A 277 19.19 -1.39 -23.54
N LYS A 278 20.35 -1.27 -24.15
CA LYS A 278 21.60 -0.85 -23.51
C LYS A 278 21.70 0.67 -23.35
N THR A 279 20.86 1.42 -24.05
CA THR A 279 20.73 2.87 -23.86
C THR A 279 19.80 3.16 -22.68
N PHE A 280 19.98 4.30 -22.02
CA PHE A 280 19.09 4.72 -20.92
C PHE A 280 17.62 4.75 -21.37
N ASN A 281 17.31 5.39 -22.50
CA ASN A 281 15.93 5.49 -22.98
C ASN A 281 15.34 4.13 -23.36
N GLY A 282 16.12 3.28 -24.04
CA GLY A 282 15.67 1.94 -24.40
C GLY A 282 15.42 1.07 -23.18
N GLY A 283 16.31 1.11 -22.19
CA GLY A 283 16.13 0.43 -20.91
C GLY A 283 14.91 0.94 -20.14
N LEU A 284 14.70 2.25 -20.10
CA LEU A 284 13.54 2.86 -19.45
C LEU A 284 12.20 2.40 -20.06
N ILE A 285 12.11 2.45 -21.40
CA ILE A 285 10.90 1.98 -22.12
C ILE A 285 10.65 0.49 -21.90
N ALA A 286 11.70 -0.32 -21.98
CA ALA A 286 11.60 -1.76 -21.74
C ALA A 286 11.17 -2.07 -20.28
N TYR A 287 11.67 -1.32 -19.31
CA TYR A 287 11.29 -1.44 -17.90
C TYR A 287 9.80 -1.11 -17.69
N PHE A 288 9.32 0.00 -18.25
CA PHE A 288 7.91 0.36 -18.19
C PHE A 288 7.02 -0.70 -18.84
N ALA A 289 7.42 -1.27 -19.98
CA ALA A 289 6.69 -2.36 -20.61
C ALA A 289 6.63 -3.62 -19.68
N CYS A 290 7.71 -3.94 -18.97
CA CYS A 290 7.72 -5.03 -18.00
C CYS A 290 6.76 -4.77 -16.82
N LEU A 291 6.75 -3.55 -16.27
CA LEU A 291 5.83 -3.18 -15.19
C LEU A 291 4.38 -3.31 -15.61
N GLU A 292 4.02 -2.76 -16.77
CA GLU A 292 2.66 -2.86 -17.33
C GLU A 292 2.26 -4.32 -17.60
N TRP A 293 3.17 -5.11 -18.19
CA TRP A 293 2.93 -6.52 -18.46
C TRP A 293 2.62 -7.32 -17.19
N ASN A 294 3.41 -7.13 -16.15
CA ASN A 294 3.22 -7.79 -14.86
C ASN A 294 1.85 -7.43 -14.25
N GLN A 295 1.41 -6.17 -14.35
CA GLN A 295 0.07 -5.76 -13.90
C GLN A 295 -1.06 -6.45 -14.68
N ARG A 296 -0.89 -6.63 -15.99
CA ARG A 296 -1.90 -7.31 -16.83
C ARG A 296 -2.04 -8.78 -16.48
N ILE A 297 -0.92 -9.46 -16.22
CA ILE A 297 -0.93 -10.88 -15.82
C ILE A 297 -1.63 -11.03 -14.47
N SER A 298 -1.26 -10.26 -13.45
CA SER A 298 -1.87 -10.33 -12.12
C SER A 298 -3.39 -10.09 -12.18
N LYS A 299 -3.85 -9.09 -12.92
CA LYS A 299 -5.28 -8.84 -13.11
C LYS A 299 -6.02 -10.00 -13.77
N ASN A 300 -5.39 -10.72 -14.69
CA ASN A 300 -6.01 -11.84 -15.38
C ASN A 300 -6.06 -13.12 -14.52
N GLU A 301 -5.13 -13.29 -13.57
CA GLU A 301 -5.13 -14.41 -12.64
C GLU A 301 -6.24 -14.26 -11.58
N ASP A 302 -6.54 -13.06 -11.12
CA ASP A 302 -7.62 -12.78 -10.16
C ASP A 302 -9.04 -13.05 -10.73
N TRP A 303 -9.21 -13.10 -12.06
CA TRP A 303 -10.50 -13.43 -12.71
C TRP A 303 -10.68 -14.93 -13.01
N SER A 304 -9.71 -15.77 -12.68
CA SER A 304 -9.73 -17.21 -12.96
C SER A 304 -10.06 -18.08 -11.74
N LEU A 305 -10.43 -17.49 -10.62
CA LEU A 305 -10.93 -18.12 -9.38
C LEU A 305 -12.40 -17.76 -9.14
#